data_028e1627a6fa5f97f22f82cb6a83ea7c
#
_entry.id   028e1627a6fa5f97f22f82cb6a83ea7c
#
_cell.length_a   1.000
_cell.length_b   1.000
_cell.length_c   1.000
_cell.angle_alpha   90.00
_cell.angle_beta   90.00
_cell.angle_gamma   90.00
#
_symmetry.space_group_name_H-M   'P 1'
#
loop_
_entity.id
_entity.type
_entity.pdbx_description
1 polymer ?
#
loop_
_entity_poly.entity_id
_entity_poly.type
_entity_poly.pdbx_seq_one_letter_code
_entity_poly.pdbx_strand_id
1 'polypeptide(L)'
;SSVPQFNIKDINLALEKLTLNPNCTFDDIYCAPDFATGAILVNASEVKEAIKNGHGASCKLRSVINYDAKENCLEVTEVPYGVYTNTICKELEEIEQREDNPGIERHNDLTKKTVLIKIYLHKGVIPEKVIRYLYKETSLQYYFGINFTLLDAGRFPKVFTWKQLLQAHIDHEKDVYRRGFEYDINQYRHRIHIIDGLLICLANIDEVIAAIKQANSVADAKMALIKNFILDEEQAQAVLDMKLSRLAHLEVEKLRQEKNNLLNEIARIEDVLNDTIKFNNQLIEGWRAIAKKYGDPRRTQILDISLENTDDEAITPENCMIILTHGNT
;
A
#
# COMPACT_ATOMS: atom_id res chain seq x y z
N SER A 1 3.64 15.99 6.97
CA SER A 1 3.62 14.60 7.47
C SER A 1 4.81 13.83 6.93
N SER A 2 5.38 12.97 7.75
CA SER A 2 6.45 12.05 7.38
C SER A 2 6.04 10.66 7.86
N VAL A 3 5.44 9.88 6.96
CA VAL A 3 5.02 8.52 7.23
C VAL A 3 6.06 7.59 6.61
N PRO A 4 6.72 6.70 7.38
CA PRO A 4 7.65 5.73 6.82
C PRO A 4 6.93 4.76 5.89
N GLN A 5 7.67 4.15 5.01
CA GLN A 5 7.15 3.06 4.17
C GLN A 5 6.96 1.80 5.01
N PHE A 6 5.96 1.00 4.63
CA PHE A 6 5.65 -0.27 5.29
C PHE A 6 5.45 -1.36 4.25
N ASN A 7 5.69 -2.60 4.65
CA ASN A 7 5.42 -3.76 3.81
C ASN A 7 3.90 -3.96 3.66
N ILE A 8 3.43 -4.13 2.43
CA ILE A 8 2.00 -4.27 2.13
C ILE A 8 1.39 -5.52 2.78
N LYS A 9 2.16 -6.59 2.94
CA LYS A 9 1.70 -7.81 3.63
C LYS A 9 1.46 -7.55 5.11
N ASP A 10 2.38 -6.81 5.76
CA ASP A 10 2.28 -6.48 7.18
C ASP A 10 1.09 -5.56 7.44
N ILE A 11 0.90 -4.52 6.59
CA ILE A 11 -0.24 -3.61 6.68
C ILE A 11 -1.55 -4.35 6.51
N ASN A 12 -1.69 -5.19 5.47
CA ASN A 12 -2.93 -5.92 5.23
C ASN A 12 -3.24 -6.90 6.35
N LEU A 13 -2.24 -7.54 6.93
CA LEU A 13 -2.41 -8.40 8.12
C LEU A 13 -2.86 -7.58 9.35
N ALA A 14 -2.32 -6.38 9.54
CA ALA A 14 -2.72 -5.49 10.63
C ALA A 14 -4.18 -5.00 10.46
N LEU A 15 -4.59 -4.64 9.24
CA LEU A 15 -5.97 -4.26 8.91
C LEU A 15 -6.93 -5.42 9.15
N GLU A 16 -6.57 -6.64 8.74
CA GLU A 16 -7.35 -7.84 9.00
C GLU A 16 -7.55 -8.08 10.50
N LYS A 17 -6.46 -8.08 11.28
CA LYS A 17 -6.52 -8.28 12.73
C LYS A 17 -7.38 -7.23 13.43
N LEU A 18 -7.22 -5.95 13.06
CA LEU A 18 -8.00 -4.85 13.64
C LEU A 18 -9.49 -4.95 13.28
N THR A 19 -9.82 -5.40 12.06
CA THR A 19 -11.20 -5.58 11.61
C THR A 19 -11.89 -6.73 12.32
N LEU A 20 -11.17 -7.84 12.55
CA LEU A 20 -11.69 -9.01 13.27
C LEU A 20 -11.77 -8.78 14.78
N ASN A 21 -10.84 -8.05 15.36
CA ASN A 21 -10.82 -7.72 16.79
C ASN A 21 -10.50 -6.23 17.02
N PRO A 22 -11.52 -5.36 17.11
CA PRO A 22 -11.31 -3.92 17.37
C PRO A 22 -10.59 -3.61 18.70
N ASN A 23 -10.60 -4.58 19.65
CA ASN A 23 -9.96 -4.44 20.94
C ASN A 23 -8.52 -5.00 20.98
N CYS A 24 -7.94 -5.37 19.83
CA CYS A 24 -6.57 -5.84 19.76
C CYS A 24 -5.58 -4.77 20.28
N THR A 25 -4.47 -5.26 20.81
CA THR A 25 -3.39 -4.41 21.33
C THR A 25 -2.60 -3.78 20.18
N PHE A 26 -1.78 -2.77 20.50
CA PHE A 26 -0.87 -2.19 19.52
C PHE A 26 0.11 -3.25 18.97
N ASP A 27 0.61 -4.13 19.82
CA ASP A 27 1.56 -5.17 19.43
C ASP A 27 0.98 -6.17 18.41
N ASP A 28 -0.32 -6.41 18.45
CA ASP A 28 -0.99 -7.29 17.49
C ASP A 28 -1.03 -6.73 16.07
N ILE A 29 -1.05 -5.39 15.95
CA ILE A 29 -1.19 -4.66 14.68
C ILE A 29 0.05 -3.84 14.33
N TYR A 30 1.13 -3.95 15.09
CA TYR A 30 2.37 -3.24 14.82
C TYR A 30 3.00 -3.71 13.50
N CYS A 31 3.39 -2.76 12.67
CA CYS A 31 4.18 -2.98 11.48
C CYS A 31 5.49 -2.19 11.62
N ALA A 32 6.61 -2.86 11.46
CA ALA A 32 7.89 -2.18 11.39
C ALA A 32 8.07 -1.52 10.02
N PRO A 33 8.73 -0.36 9.92
CA PRO A 33 9.05 0.27 8.66
C PRO A 33 9.79 -0.66 7.71
N ASP A 34 9.47 -0.56 6.41
CA ASP A 34 10.09 -1.34 5.35
C ASP A 34 10.31 -0.45 4.13
N PHE A 35 11.52 0.04 3.97
CA PHE A 35 11.87 0.99 2.92
C PHE A 35 12.25 0.29 1.62
N ALA A 36 11.83 0.86 0.49
CA ALA A 36 12.10 0.30 -0.84
C ALA A 36 13.59 0.16 -1.16
N THR A 37 14.44 0.97 -0.55
CA THR A 37 15.91 0.95 -0.71
C THR A 37 16.60 -0.08 0.19
N GLY A 38 15.86 -0.79 1.05
CA GLY A 38 16.44 -1.68 2.05
C GLY A 38 17.01 -0.92 3.25
N ALA A 39 18.31 -1.06 3.49
CA ALA A 39 19.04 -0.50 4.62
C ALA A 39 18.73 -1.17 5.98
N ILE A 40 19.40 -0.73 7.02
CA ILE A 40 19.30 -1.29 8.38
C ILE A 40 18.67 -0.25 9.30
N LEU A 41 17.53 -0.58 9.90
CA LEU A 41 16.93 0.20 10.98
C LEU A 41 17.57 -0.20 12.30
N VAL A 42 18.25 0.73 12.99
CA VAL A 42 19.10 0.42 14.16
C VAL A 42 18.53 0.85 15.51
N ASN A 43 17.37 1.52 15.54
CA ASN A 43 16.70 1.98 16.76
C ASN A 43 15.24 1.50 16.79
N ALA A 44 15.03 0.22 16.62
CA ALA A 44 13.70 -0.37 16.45
C ALA A 44 12.74 -0.11 17.63
N SER A 45 13.24 -0.13 18.87
CA SER A 45 12.43 0.10 20.07
C SER A 45 11.89 1.54 20.14
N GLU A 46 12.72 2.56 19.85
CA GLU A 46 12.28 3.96 19.80
C GLU A 46 11.27 4.20 18.67
N VAL A 47 11.54 3.60 17.50
CA VAL A 47 10.66 3.69 16.33
C VAL A 47 9.30 3.04 16.61
N LYS A 48 9.28 1.92 17.33
CA LYS A 48 8.04 1.23 17.73
C LYS A 48 7.15 2.15 18.57
N GLU A 49 7.71 2.84 19.57
CA GLU A 49 6.95 3.80 20.39
C GLU A 49 6.52 5.05 19.59
N ALA A 50 7.37 5.54 18.68
CA ALA A 50 7.01 6.67 17.82
C ALA A 50 5.87 6.33 16.87
N ILE A 51 5.86 5.13 16.28
CA ILE A 51 4.75 4.65 15.44
C ILE A 51 3.47 4.53 16.24
N LYS A 52 3.53 3.97 17.46
CA LYS A 52 2.38 3.87 18.35
C LYS A 52 1.70 5.22 18.56
N ASN A 53 2.49 6.24 18.85
CA ASN A 53 2.02 7.60 19.18
C ASN A 53 1.81 8.49 17.93
N GLY A 54 2.35 8.11 16.77
CA GLY A 54 2.31 8.87 15.53
C GLY A 54 3.38 9.97 15.42
N HIS A 55 4.26 10.11 16.42
CA HIS A 55 5.38 11.07 16.46
C HIS A 55 6.36 10.69 17.57
N GLY A 56 7.48 11.42 17.67
CA GLY A 56 8.37 11.38 18.84
C GLY A 56 9.77 10.87 18.56
N ALA A 57 10.02 10.17 17.45
CA ALA A 57 11.36 9.73 17.06
C ALA A 57 11.52 9.72 15.55
N SER A 58 12.74 9.42 15.11
CA SER A 58 13.09 9.20 13.70
C SER A 58 13.64 7.80 13.51
N CYS A 59 13.36 7.19 12.36
CA CYS A 59 14.03 5.96 11.94
C CYS A 59 15.50 6.26 11.68
N LYS A 60 16.39 5.69 12.46
CA LYS A 60 17.84 5.76 12.22
C LYS A 60 18.23 4.64 11.25
N LEU A 61 18.47 5.02 10.01
CA LEU A 61 18.77 4.09 8.92
C LEU A 61 20.25 4.10 8.61
N ARG A 62 20.86 2.93 8.51
CA ARG A 62 22.26 2.72 8.10
C ARG A 62 22.31 1.98 6.78
N SER A 63 23.24 2.37 5.93
CA SER A 63 23.61 1.64 4.72
C SER A 63 24.11 0.23 5.07
N VAL A 64 23.92 -0.72 4.15
CA VAL A 64 24.56 -2.02 4.24
C VAL A 64 25.95 -1.90 3.65
N ILE A 65 26.97 -2.09 4.50
CA ILE A 65 28.39 -1.99 4.16
C ILE A 65 29.06 -3.32 4.48
N ASN A 66 29.66 -3.95 3.48
CA ASN A 66 30.39 -5.19 3.61
C ASN A 66 31.89 -4.94 3.32
N TYR A 67 32.78 -5.65 4.02
CA TYR A 67 34.20 -5.57 3.75
C TYR A 67 34.64 -6.71 2.83
N ASP A 68 35.22 -6.36 1.68
CA ASP A 68 35.89 -7.30 0.79
C ASP A 68 37.41 -7.32 1.08
N ALA A 69 37.88 -8.38 1.75
CA ALA A 69 39.26 -8.55 2.11
C ALA A 69 40.19 -8.77 0.90
N LYS A 70 39.67 -9.21 -0.25
CA LYS A 70 40.48 -9.46 -1.45
C LYS A 70 40.89 -8.16 -2.12
N GLU A 71 39.95 -7.26 -2.27
CA GLU A 71 40.17 -5.96 -2.87
C GLU A 71 40.53 -4.88 -1.84
N ASN A 72 40.51 -5.21 -0.54
CA ASN A 72 40.67 -4.27 0.58
C ASN A 72 39.77 -3.06 0.46
N CYS A 73 38.50 -3.30 0.23
CA CYS A 73 37.49 -2.24 0.06
C CYS A 73 36.22 -2.50 0.85
N LEU A 74 35.48 -1.43 1.13
CA LEU A 74 34.11 -1.49 1.65
C LEU A 74 33.15 -1.42 0.47
N GLU A 75 32.19 -2.33 0.43
CA GLU A 75 31.13 -2.36 -0.56
C GLU A 75 29.81 -1.88 0.06
N VAL A 76 29.32 -0.73 -0.39
CA VAL A 76 28.00 -0.23 -0.02
C VAL A 76 27.00 -0.77 -1.03
N THR A 77 26.08 -1.63 -0.56
CA THR A 77 25.10 -2.32 -1.41
C THR A 77 23.67 -1.78 -1.25
N GLU A 78 23.39 -1.14 -0.12
CA GLU A 78 22.10 -0.51 0.14
C GLU A 78 22.33 0.85 0.81
N VAL A 79 21.47 1.83 0.50
CA VAL A 79 21.54 3.18 1.05
C VAL A 79 20.24 3.55 1.75
N PRO A 80 20.26 4.45 2.75
CA PRO A 80 19.07 4.92 3.43
C PRO A 80 18.06 5.54 2.47
N TYR A 81 16.77 5.38 2.76
CA TYR A 81 15.72 5.97 1.96
C TYR A 81 15.83 7.53 1.96
N GLY A 82 15.78 8.09 0.75
CA GLY A 82 15.91 9.54 0.55
C GLY A 82 17.34 10.04 0.35
N VAL A 83 18.34 9.15 0.44
CA VAL A 83 19.74 9.45 0.17
C VAL A 83 20.11 8.98 -1.24
N TYR A 84 20.80 9.82 -1.98
CA TYR A 84 21.26 9.51 -3.34
C TYR A 84 22.75 9.14 -3.35
N THR A 85 23.15 8.23 -4.21
CA THR A 85 24.55 7.80 -4.35
C THR A 85 25.49 8.98 -4.68
N ASN A 86 25.04 9.91 -5.51
CA ASN A 86 25.80 11.12 -5.83
C ASN A 86 26.11 12.00 -4.59
N THR A 87 25.22 12.04 -3.60
CA THR A 87 25.47 12.77 -2.37
C THR A 87 26.58 12.10 -1.58
N ILE A 88 26.50 10.76 -1.44
CA ILE A 88 27.51 9.96 -0.76
C ILE A 88 28.88 10.10 -1.44
N CYS A 89 28.92 10.04 -2.78
CA CYS A 89 30.17 10.21 -3.53
C CYS A 89 30.83 11.57 -3.28
N LYS A 90 30.06 12.65 -3.26
CA LYS A 90 30.59 13.99 -2.92
C LYS A 90 31.12 14.07 -1.51
N GLU A 91 30.40 13.50 -0.53
CA GLU A 91 30.85 13.41 0.85
C GLU A 91 32.17 12.61 0.97
N LEU A 92 32.29 11.52 0.19
CA LEU A 92 33.52 10.71 0.15
C LEU A 92 34.69 11.47 -0.50
N GLU A 93 34.46 12.20 -1.60
CA GLU A 93 35.45 13.08 -2.24
C GLU A 93 35.99 14.15 -1.26
N GLU A 94 35.11 14.73 -0.45
CA GLU A 94 35.50 15.69 0.57
C GLU A 94 36.35 15.03 1.67
N ILE A 95 35.98 13.83 2.13
CA ILE A 95 36.72 13.09 3.16
C ILE A 95 38.10 12.65 2.65
N GLU A 96 38.23 12.21 1.40
CA GLU A 96 39.49 11.82 0.79
C GLU A 96 40.54 12.96 0.81
N GLN A 97 40.07 14.22 0.76
CA GLN A 97 40.93 15.41 0.77
C GLN A 97 41.21 15.98 2.16
N ARG A 98 40.56 15.45 3.22
CA ARG A 98 40.74 15.94 4.59
C ARG A 98 42.02 15.41 5.22
N GLU A 99 42.61 16.21 6.12
CA GLU A 99 43.79 15.79 6.92
C GLU A 99 43.44 14.68 7.91
N ASP A 100 42.16 14.62 8.36
CA ASP A 100 41.64 13.62 9.31
C ASP A 100 41.00 12.41 8.60
N ASN A 101 41.37 12.15 7.33
CA ASN A 101 40.90 11.02 6.56
C ASN A 101 41.15 9.69 7.33
N PRO A 102 40.09 8.87 7.58
CA PRO A 102 40.20 7.65 8.38
C PRO A 102 40.95 6.50 7.69
N GLY A 103 41.53 6.76 6.53
CA GLY A 103 42.29 5.78 5.75
C GLY A 103 41.60 5.36 4.47
N ILE A 104 40.76 6.20 3.90
CA ILE A 104 40.15 6.02 2.59
C ILE A 104 41.16 6.44 1.52
N GLU A 105 41.47 5.55 0.58
CA GLU A 105 42.35 5.82 -0.54
C GLU A 105 41.60 6.48 -1.70
N ARG A 106 40.47 5.89 -2.07
CA ARG A 106 39.60 6.34 -3.18
C ARG A 106 38.26 5.63 -3.13
N HIS A 107 37.28 6.13 -3.84
CA HIS A 107 36.02 5.43 -4.07
C HIS A 107 35.67 5.30 -5.55
N ASN A 108 34.78 4.35 -5.87
CA ASN A 108 34.22 4.19 -7.20
C ASN A 108 32.73 3.90 -7.10
N ASP A 109 31.90 4.68 -7.79
CA ASP A 109 30.48 4.38 -7.95
C ASP A 109 30.28 3.45 -9.16
N LEU A 110 29.89 2.21 -8.88
CA LEU A 110 29.58 1.18 -9.86
C LEU A 110 28.08 0.91 -9.95
N THR A 111 27.26 1.79 -9.39
CA THR A 111 25.81 1.70 -9.36
C THR A 111 25.21 1.66 -10.76
N LYS A 112 24.38 0.64 -11.02
CA LYS A 112 23.60 0.47 -12.25
C LYS A 112 22.13 0.22 -11.92
N LYS A 113 21.69 -1.04 -11.91
CA LYS A 113 20.36 -1.46 -11.46
C LYS A 113 20.28 -1.60 -9.93
N THR A 114 21.38 -1.95 -9.32
CA THR A 114 21.56 -2.07 -7.87
C THR A 114 22.64 -1.11 -7.43
N VAL A 115 22.53 -0.61 -6.21
CA VAL A 115 23.56 0.24 -5.60
C VAL A 115 24.83 -0.59 -5.39
N LEU A 116 25.97 -0.03 -5.79
CA LEU A 116 27.28 -0.57 -5.49
C LEU A 116 28.31 0.57 -5.51
N ILE A 117 28.74 1.00 -4.33
CA ILE A 117 29.84 1.95 -4.16
C ILE A 117 30.99 1.20 -3.47
N LYS A 118 32.15 1.19 -4.10
CA LYS A 118 33.39 0.60 -3.54
C LYS A 118 34.26 1.70 -2.97
N ILE A 119 34.63 1.56 -1.69
CA ILE A 119 35.50 2.48 -0.97
C ILE A 119 36.78 1.73 -0.63
N TYR A 120 37.88 2.03 -1.32
CA TYR A 120 39.17 1.37 -1.14
C TYR A 120 39.90 1.94 0.06
N LEU A 121 40.51 1.07 0.86
CA LEU A 121 41.20 1.44 2.09
C LEU A 121 42.73 1.36 1.93
N HIS A 122 43.45 2.22 2.62
CA HIS A 122 44.90 2.08 2.75
C HIS A 122 45.26 0.79 3.48
N LYS A 123 46.43 0.24 3.19
CA LYS A 123 46.92 -0.97 3.85
C LYS A 123 47.11 -0.75 5.36
N GLY A 124 46.61 -1.70 6.17
CA GLY A 124 46.70 -1.65 7.62
C GLY A 124 45.62 -0.85 8.34
N VAL A 125 44.67 -0.30 7.61
CA VAL A 125 43.50 0.35 8.19
C VAL A 125 42.49 -0.69 8.69
N ILE A 126 41.88 -0.43 9.84
CA ILE A 126 40.86 -1.29 10.43
C ILE A 126 39.49 -0.91 9.81
N PRO A 127 38.86 -1.82 9.02
CA PRO A 127 37.64 -1.50 8.28
C PRO A 127 36.48 -1.00 9.18
N GLU A 128 36.34 -1.59 10.36
CA GLU A 128 35.27 -1.27 11.31
C GLU A 128 35.37 0.18 11.82
N LYS A 129 36.59 0.72 11.98
CA LYS A 129 36.81 2.12 12.37
C LYS A 129 36.35 3.06 11.26
N VAL A 130 36.65 2.72 10.00
CA VAL A 130 36.22 3.51 8.84
C VAL A 130 34.69 3.46 8.69
N ILE A 131 34.07 2.30 8.85
CA ILE A 131 32.61 2.15 8.79
C ILE A 131 31.93 3.03 9.84
N ARG A 132 32.44 3.05 11.08
CA ARG A 132 31.90 3.92 12.14
C ARG A 132 32.05 5.41 11.82
N TYR A 133 33.22 5.80 11.32
CA TYR A 133 33.47 7.17 10.88
C TYR A 133 32.50 7.56 9.76
N LEU A 134 32.33 6.70 8.76
CA LEU A 134 31.40 6.95 7.66
C LEU A 134 29.94 7.11 8.11
N TYR A 135 29.48 6.29 9.06
CA TYR A 135 28.13 6.45 9.62
C TYR A 135 27.97 7.75 10.42
N LYS A 136 29.04 8.29 11.00
CA LYS A 136 29.00 9.52 11.75
C LYS A 136 29.05 10.77 10.86
N GLU A 137 29.91 10.75 9.84
CA GLU A 137 30.27 11.91 9.05
C GLU A 137 29.59 12.00 7.69
N THR A 138 28.83 10.97 7.29
CA THR A 138 28.20 10.91 5.96
C THR A 138 26.73 10.52 6.02
N SER A 139 26.06 10.71 4.88
CA SER A 139 24.66 10.30 4.66
C SER A 139 24.48 8.77 4.59
N LEU A 140 25.55 7.96 4.79
CA LEU A 140 25.44 6.51 4.96
C LEU A 140 24.68 6.10 6.23
N GLN A 141 24.52 7.05 7.19
CA GLN A 141 23.52 7.00 8.23
C GLN A 141 22.60 8.20 8.10
N TYR A 142 21.30 7.95 8.04
CA TYR A 142 20.30 8.99 7.83
C TYR A 142 19.11 8.83 8.79
N TYR A 143 18.48 9.94 9.12
CA TYR A 143 17.33 9.98 10.02
C TYR A 143 16.06 10.33 9.25
N PHE A 144 15.12 9.38 9.18
CA PHE A 144 13.80 9.61 8.60
C PHE A 144 12.80 9.90 9.72
N GLY A 145 12.29 11.13 9.78
CA GLY A 145 11.35 11.55 10.83
C GLY A 145 10.01 10.83 10.76
N ILE A 146 9.41 10.55 11.92
CA ILE A 146 8.07 9.96 12.02
C ILE A 146 7.10 11.05 12.47
N ASN A 147 6.09 11.34 11.63
CA ASN A 147 5.05 12.30 11.94
C ASN A 147 3.76 11.96 11.17
N PHE A 148 2.77 11.41 11.85
CA PHE A 148 1.47 11.03 11.31
C PHE A 148 0.45 12.18 11.37
N THR A 149 0.88 13.42 11.13
CA THR A 149 -0.02 14.55 10.96
C THR A 149 -0.68 14.45 9.59
N LEU A 150 -1.94 14.07 9.57
CA LEU A 150 -2.76 13.88 8.37
C LEU A 150 -4.04 14.69 8.48
N LEU A 151 -4.75 14.87 7.36
CA LEU A 151 -6.07 15.48 7.36
C LEU A 151 -7.10 14.44 7.79
N ASP A 152 -7.91 14.78 8.77
CA ASP A 152 -9.07 13.96 9.12
C ASP A 152 -10.24 14.15 8.11
N ALA A 153 -11.35 13.46 8.32
CA ALA A 153 -12.53 13.56 7.46
C ALA A 153 -13.08 15.00 7.37
N GLY A 154 -12.87 15.83 8.39
CA GLY A 154 -13.19 17.25 8.42
C GLY A 154 -12.16 18.15 7.72
N ARG A 155 -11.11 17.57 7.13
CA ARG A 155 -9.97 18.25 6.50
C ARG A 155 -9.14 19.13 7.43
N PHE A 156 -9.17 18.84 8.73
CA PHE A 156 -8.31 19.49 9.71
C PHE A 156 -7.05 18.65 9.96
N PRO A 157 -5.86 19.29 10.11
CA PRO A 157 -4.64 18.58 10.49
C PRO A 157 -4.79 17.94 11.87
N LYS A 158 -4.51 16.65 11.97
CA LYS A 158 -4.55 15.90 13.22
C LYS A 158 -3.39 14.90 13.26
N VAL A 159 -2.79 14.74 14.43
CA VAL A 159 -1.84 13.66 14.66
C VAL A 159 -2.61 12.38 14.96
N PHE A 160 -2.36 11.35 14.18
CA PHE A 160 -2.99 10.04 14.35
C PHE A 160 -2.04 9.09 15.09
N THR A 161 -2.56 8.35 16.04
CA THR A 161 -1.89 7.14 16.52
C THR A 161 -1.97 6.06 15.45
N TRP A 162 -1.10 5.05 15.52
CA TRP A 162 -1.10 3.93 14.57
C TRP A 162 -2.48 3.27 14.42
N LYS A 163 -3.10 2.93 15.54
CA LYS A 163 -4.43 2.31 15.54
C LYS A 163 -5.50 3.21 14.93
N GLN A 164 -5.45 4.51 15.22
CA GLN A 164 -6.39 5.48 14.63
C GLN A 164 -6.20 5.59 13.11
N LEU A 165 -4.95 5.54 12.65
CA LEU A 165 -4.64 5.60 11.22
C LEU A 165 -5.20 4.39 10.47
N LEU A 166 -4.97 3.18 10.99
CA LEU A 166 -5.51 1.96 10.42
C LEU A 166 -7.04 1.93 10.48
N GLN A 167 -7.64 2.38 11.58
CA GLN A 167 -9.09 2.45 11.72
C GLN A 167 -9.71 3.43 10.71
N ALA A 168 -9.11 4.61 10.55
CA ALA A 168 -9.57 5.60 9.58
C ALA A 168 -9.53 5.05 8.13
N HIS A 169 -8.51 4.25 7.81
CA HIS A 169 -8.44 3.56 6.51
C HIS A 169 -9.56 2.52 6.35
N ILE A 170 -9.79 1.69 7.37
CA ILE A 170 -10.88 0.70 7.37
C ILE A 170 -12.24 1.38 7.19
N ASP A 171 -12.48 2.47 7.93
CA ASP A 171 -13.75 3.19 7.87
C ASP A 171 -13.97 3.83 6.50
N HIS A 172 -12.91 4.38 5.91
CA HIS A 172 -12.95 4.93 4.55
C HIS A 172 -13.24 3.84 3.51
N GLU A 173 -12.57 2.70 3.57
CA GLU A 173 -12.85 1.59 2.66
C GLU A 173 -14.28 1.05 2.80
N LYS A 174 -14.77 0.93 4.03
CA LYS A 174 -16.17 0.54 4.28
C LYS A 174 -17.16 1.50 3.61
N ASP A 175 -16.90 2.79 3.69
CA ASP A 175 -17.75 3.80 3.03
C ASP A 175 -17.66 3.67 1.50
N VAL A 176 -16.46 3.51 0.95
CA VAL A 176 -16.27 3.35 -0.50
C VAL A 176 -16.97 2.09 -1.02
N TYR A 177 -16.82 0.94 -0.36
CA TYR A 177 -17.49 -0.30 -0.74
C TYR A 177 -19.00 -0.17 -0.66
N ARG A 178 -19.53 0.45 0.42
CA ARG A 178 -20.98 0.66 0.57
C ARG A 178 -21.54 1.50 -0.59
N ARG A 179 -20.91 2.63 -0.88
CA ARG A 179 -21.34 3.50 -2.00
C ARG A 179 -21.22 2.78 -3.35
N GLY A 180 -20.18 1.96 -3.54
CA GLY A 180 -20.03 1.13 -4.73
C GLY A 180 -21.18 0.13 -4.89
N PHE A 181 -21.51 -0.59 -3.84
CA PHE A 181 -22.62 -1.55 -3.83
C PHE A 181 -23.99 -0.88 -4.02
N GLU A 182 -24.22 0.28 -3.41
CA GLU A 182 -25.45 1.04 -3.62
C GLU A 182 -25.59 1.52 -5.08
N TYR A 183 -24.48 1.93 -5.69
CA TYR A 183 -24.44 2.28 -7.10
C TYR A 183 -24.76 1.07 -7.98
N ASP A 184 -24.15 -0.07 -7.74
CA ASP A 184 -24.38 -1.30 -8.52
C ASP A 184 -25.84 -1.77 -8.40
N ILE A 185 -26.41 -1.77 -7.19
CA ILE A 185 -27.82 -2.10 -6.97
C ILE A 185 -28.73 -1.17 -7.79
N ASN A 186 -28.46 0.13 -7.80
CA ASN A 186 -29.25 1.09 -8.55
C ASN A 186 -29.13 0.83 -10.07
N GLN A 187 -27.93 0.52 -10.57
CA GLN A 187 -27.74 0.15 -11.99
C GLN A 187 -28.48 -1.15 -12.34
N TYR A 188 -28.42 -2.16 -11.48
CA TYR A 188 -29.12 -3.43 -11.70
C TYR A 188 -30.64 -3.26 -11.66
N ARG A 189 -31.18 -2.50 -10.71
CA ARG A 189 -32.61 -2.18 -10.63
C ARG A 189 -33.07 -1.42 -11.86
N HIS A 190 -32.31 -0.43 -12.32
CA HIS A 190 -32.61 0.29 -13.55
C HIS A 190 -32.61 -0.64 -14.76
N ARG A 191 -31.61 -1.52 -14.88
CA ARG A 191 -31.55 -2.49 -15.98
C ARG A 191 -32.72 -3.49 -15.94
N ILE A 192 -33.11 -3.98 -14.76
CA ILE A 192 -34.27 -4.85 -14.57
C ILE A 192 -35.54 -4.12 -15.00
N HIS A 193 -35.70 -2.86 -14.63
CA HIS A 193 -36.83 -2.03 -15.00
C HIS A 193 -37.01 -1.94 -16.54
N ILE A 194 -35.91 -1.72 -17.26
CA ILE A 194 -35.93 -1.74 -18.73
C ILE A 194 -36.28 -3.13 -19.28
N ILE A 195 -35.70 -4.18 -18.72
CA ILE A 195 -35.99 -5.58 -19.15
C ILE A 195 -37.47 -5.89 -18.93
N ASP A 196 -38.07 -5.45 -17.83
CA ASP A 196 -39.51 -5.67 -17.56
C ASP A 196 -40.39 -5.04 -18.64
N GLY A 197 -40.12 -3.82 -19.03
CA GLY A 197 -40.82 -3.17 -20.14
C GLY A 197 -40.66 -3.94 -21.46
N LEU A 198 -39.46 -4.39 -21.76
CA LEU A 198 -39.18 -5.22 -22.96
C LEU A 198 -39.96 -6.55 -22.91
N LEU A 199 -39.99 -7.25 -21.78
CA LEU A 199 -40.73 -8.51 -21.61
C LEU A 199 -42.22 -8.34 -21.71
N ILE A 200 -42.80 -7.28 -21.21
CA ILE A 200 -44.23 -6.93 -21.36
C ILE A 200 -44.57 -6.79 -22.86
N CYS A 201 -43.75 -6.03 -23.59
CA CYS A 201 -43.94 -5.82 -25.01
C CYS A 201 -43.73 -7.09 -25.86
N LEU A 202 -42.74 -7.91 -25.51
CA LEU A 202 -42.49 -9.16 -26.19
C LEU A 202 -43.62 -10.23 -25.98
N ALA A 203 -44.28 -10.14 -24.81
CA ALA A 203 -45.44 -11.01 -24.54
C ALA A 203 -46.68 -10.58 -25.35
N ASN A 204 -46.78 -9.33 -25.82
CA ASN A 204 -47.91 -8.77 -26.57
C ASN A 204 -47.41 -8.20 -27.93
N ILE A 205 -46.51 -8.88 -28.59
CA ILE A 205 -45.76 -8.31 -29.71
C ILE A 205 -46.64 -7.89 -30.89
N ASP A 206 -47.69 -8.62 -31.21
CA ASP A 206 -48.59 -8.30 -32.32
C ASP A 206 -49.33 -6.97 -32.04
N GLU A 207 -49.78 -6.74 -30.80
CA GLU A 207 -50.45 -5.52 -30.40
C GLU A 207 -49.47 -4.34 -30.39
N VAL A 208 -48.23 -4.57 -29.98
CA VAL A 208 -47.11 -3.56 -29.97
C VAL A 208 -46.86 -3.11 -31.41
N ILE A 209 -46.69 -4.10 -32.34
CA ILE A 209 -46.48 -3.79 -33.76
C ILE A 209 -47.66 -3.04 -34.36
N ALA A 210 -48.90 -3.43 -34.05
CA ALA A 210 -50.11 -2.75 -34.52
C ALA A 210 -50.13 -1.30 -34.01
N ALA A 211 -49.88 -1.05 -32.73
CA ALA A 211 -49.82 0.28 -32.14
C ALA A 211 -48.73 1.18 -32.80
N ILE A 212 -47.55 0.64 -33.04
CA ILE A 212 -46.46 1.37 -33.70
C ILE A 212 -46.82 1.72 -35.15
N LYS A 213 -47.45 0.78 -35.91
CA LYS A 213 -47.85 1.00 -37.30
C LYS A 213 -48.97 2.03 -37.46
N GLN A 214 -49.87 2.17 -36.48
CA GLN A 214 -50.97 3.12 -36.48
C GLN A 214 -50.53 4.53 -36.07
N ALA A 215 -49.36 4.68 -35.45
CA ALA A 215 -48.86 5.96 -35.03
C ALA A 215 -48.36 6.82 -36.21
N ASN A 216 -48.64 8.12 -36.18
CA ASN A 216 -48.21 9.08 -37.22
C ASN A 216 -46.77 9.59 -37.00
N SER A 217 -46.24 9.43 -35.79
CA SER A 217 -44.87 9.85 -35.42
C SER A 217 -44.29 8.94 -34.34
N VAL A 218 -42.95 8.98 -34.17
CA VAL A 218 -42.26 8.25 -33.10
C VAL A 218 -42.78 8.69 -31.71
N ALA A 219 -43.13 9.98 -31.54
CA ALA A 219 -43.70 10.50 -30.31
C ALA A 219 -45.09 9.91 -30.04
N ASP A 220 -45.93 9.78 -31.09
CA ASP A 220 -47.27 9.17 -30.97
C ASP A 220 -47.16 7.67 -30.65
N ALA A 221 -46.19 6.97 -31.28
CA ALA A 221 -45.91 5.57 -30.99
C ALA A 221 -45.49 5.38 -29.53
N LYS A 222 -44.61 6.25 -29.01
CA LYS A 222 -44.19 6.25 -27.60
C LYS A 222 -45.36 6.42 -26.66
N MET A 223 -46.23 7.44 -26.90
CA MET A 223 -47.44 7.67 -26.10
C MET A 223 -48.42 6.49 -26.14
N ALA A 224 -48.58 5.85 -27.31
CA ALA A 224 -49.43 4.68 -27.44
C ALA A 224 -48.90 3.49 -26.63
N LEU A 225 -47.59 3.24 -26.65
CA LEU A 225 -46.98 2.20 -25.84
C LEU A 225 -47.13 2.43 -24.35
N ILE A 226 -46.88 3.66 -23.89
CA ILE A 226 -47.09 4.08 -22.48
C ILE A 226 -48.52 3.79 -22.04
N LYS A 227 -49.50 4.24 -22.83
CA LYS A 227 -50.93 4.13 -22.48
C LYS A 227 -51.45 2.69 -22.53
N ASN A 228 -51.07 1.91 -23.56
CA ASN A 228 -51.65 0.59 -23.80
C ASN A 228 -50.99 -0.51 -22.95
N PHE A 229 -49.70 -0.35 -22.62
CA PHE A 229 -48.93 -1.40 -21.90
C PHE A 229 -48.46 -0.94 -20.51
N ILE A 230 -48.93 0.24 -20.06
CA ILE A 230 -48.59 0.80 -18.73
C ILE A 230 -47.04 0.88 -18.55
N LEU A 231 -46.37 1.33 -19.58
CA LEU A 231 -44.91 1.56 -19.57
C LEU A 231 -44.63 3.01 -19.16
N ASP A 232 -43.44 3.26 -18.67
CA ASP A 232 -42.93 4.63 -18.56
C ASP A 232 -42.21 5.08 -19.84
N GLU A 233 -41.75 6.32 -19.84
CA GLU A 233 -41.10 6.91 -21.01
C GLU A 233 -39.79 6.20 -21.40
N GLU A 234 -39.05 5.72 -20.44
CA GLU A 234 -37.77 5.07 -20.64
C GLU A 234 -37.95 3.64 -21.18
N GLN A 235 -38.89 2.91 -20.61
CA GLN A 235 -39.28 1.59 -21.11
C GLN A 235 -39.81 1.66 -22.54
N ALA A 236 -40.71 2.62 -22.81
CA ALA A 236 -41.27 2.82 -24.15
C ALA A 236 -40.17 3.18 -25.18
N GLN A 237 -39.21 4.01 -24.79
CA GLN A 237 -38.07 4.33 -25.64
C GLN A 237 -37.21 3.08 -25.93
N ALA A 238 -36.92 2.29 -24.90
CA ALA A 238 -36.14 1.04 -25.03
C ALA A 238 -36.83 0.02 -25.97
N VAL A 239 -38.18 -0.01 -25.96
CA VAL A 239 -38.97 -0.83 -26.89
C VAL A 239 -38.83 -0.33 -28.31
N LEU A 240 -38.95 0.97 -28.55
CA LEU A 240 -38.83 1.57 -29.89
C LEU A 240 -37.41 1.41 -30.46
N ASP A 241 -36.37 1.41 -29.61
CA ASP A 241 -34.98 1.21 -29.99
C ASP A 241 -34.61 -0.29 -30.17
N MET A 242 -35.57 -1.19 -29.89
CA MET A 242 -35.31 -2.64 -29.95
C MET A 242 -35.15 -3.12 -31.40
N LYS A 243 -34.08 -3.87 -31.66
CA LYS A 243 -33.85 -4.50 -32.97
C LYS A 243 -34.84 -5.65 -33.20
N LEU A 244 -35.35 -5.79 -34.45
CA LEU A 244 -36.25 -6.88 -34.83
C LEU A 244 -35.69 -8.28 -34.54
N SER A 245 -34.36 -8.44 -34.54
CA SER A 245 -33.72 -9.71 -34.19
C SER A 245 -33.97 -10.17 -32.74
N ARG A 246 -34.32 -9.25 -31.83
CA ARG A 246 -34.65 -9.57 -30.42
C ARG A 246 -36.05 -10.18 -30.24
N LEU A 247 -36.85 -10.22 -31.28
CA LEU A 247 -38.19 -10.84 -31.24
C LEU A 247 -38.13 -12.38 -31.24
N ALA A 248 -36.98 -12.98 -31.51
CA ALA A 248 -36.79 -14.42 -31.48
C ALA A 248 -36.95 -14.97 -30.04
N HIS A 249 -37.57 -16.12 -29.90
CA HIS A 249 -37.86 -16.81 -28.63
C HIS A 249 -36.57 -16.98 -27.76
N LEU A 250 -35.45 -17.29 -28.40
CA LEU A 250 -34.15 -17.40 -27.71
C LEU A 250 -33.68 -16.10 -27.04
N GLU A 251 -34.06 -14.95 -27.61
CA GLU A 251 -33.67 -13.67 -27.02
C GLU A 251 -34.56 -13.30 -25.80
N VAL A 252 -35.84 -13.73 -25.82
CA VAL A 252 -36.75 -13.59 -24.66
C VAL A 252 -36.20 -14.36 -23.45
N GLU A 253 -35.74 -15.60 -23.66
CA GLU A 253 -35.15 -16.39 -22.60
C GLU A 253 -33.83 -15.80 -22.10
N LYS A 254 -33.02 -15.21 -22.95
CA LYS A 254 -31.82 -14.48 -22.52
C LYS A 254 -32.15 -13.28 -21.62
N LEU A 255 -33.19 -12.50 -21.95
CA LEU A 255 -33.63 -11.38 -21.11
C LEU A 255 -34.14 -11.87 -19.75
N ARG A 256 -34.88 -12.99 -19.71
CA ARG A 256 -35.31 -13.59 -18.45
C ARG A 256 -34.14 -14.06 -17.60
N GLN A 257 -33.16 -14.71 -18.23
CA GLN A 257 -31.92 -15.12 -17.52
C GLN A 257 -31.15 -13.92 -17.04
N GLU A 258 -30.99 -12.86 -17.84
CA GLU A 258 -30.33 -11.61 -17.44
C GLU A 258 -31.01 -11.02 -16.22
N LYS A 259 -32.36 -10.90 -16.23
CA LYS A 259 -33.12 -10.41 -15.08
C LYS A 259 -32.88 -11.24 -13.83
N ASN A 260 -32.96 -12.57 -13.93
CA ASN A 260 -32.73 -13.45 -12.79
C ASN A 260 -31.31 -13.32 -12.24
N ASN A 261 -30.30 -13.20 -13.10
CA ASN A 261 -28.91 -13.00 -12.69
C ASN A 261 -28.75 -11.67 -11.94
N LEU A 262 -29.35 -10.58 -12.43
CA LEU A 262 -29.32 -9.28 -11.78
C LEU A 262 -30.03 -9.29 -10.42
N LEU A 263 -31.20 -9.97 -10.32
CA LEU A 263 -31.90 -10.14 -9.04
C LEU A 263 -31.04 -10.92 -8.02
N ASN A 264 -30.36 -11.97 -8.46
CA ASN A 264 -29.45 -12.75 -7.61
C ASN A 264 -28.26 -11.91 -7.15
N GLU A 265 -27.70 -11.06 -8.03
CA GLU A 265 -26.62 -10.16 -7.64
C GLU A 265 -27.08 -9.09 -6.65
N ILE A 266 -28.27 -8.51 -6.83
CA ILE A 266 -28.84 -7.59 -5.85
C ILE A 266 -28.99 -8.29 -4.50
N ALA A 267 -29.60 -9.48 -4.47
CA ALA A 267 -29.79 -10.22 -3.22
C ALA A 267 -28.46 -10.55 -2.53
N ARG A 268 -27.44 -10.93 -3.31
CA ARG A 268 -26.08 -11.17 -2.79
C ARG A 268 -25.47 -9.92 -2.16
N ILE A 269 -25.57 -8.78 -2.83
CA ILE A 269 -25.03 -7.51 -2.34
C ILE A 269 -25.80 -7.05 -1.09
N GLU A 270 -27.13 -7.13 -1.10
CA GLU A 270 -27.96 -6.78 0.06
C GLU A 270 -27.65 -7.69 1.26
N ASP A 271 -27.42 -8.98 1.06
CA ASP A 271 -27.01 -9.92 2.10
C ASP A 271 -25.64 -9.52 2.71
N VAL A 272 -24.69 -9.11 1.87
CA VAL A 272 -23.38 -8.62 2.34
C VAL A 272 -23.51 -7.30 3.11
N LEU A 273 -24.33 -6.34 2.62
CA LEU A 273 -24.51 -5.04 3.27
C LEU A 273 -25.20 -5.14 4.63
N ASN A 274 -26.10 -6.12 4.81
CA ASN A 274 -26.88 -6.31 6.02
C ASN A 274 -26.16 -7.16 7.07
N ASP A 275 -25.09 -7.88 6.71
CA ASP A 275 -24.30 -8.72 7.60
C ASP A 275 -22.89 -8.16 7.80
N THR A 276 -22.61 -7.61 8.99
CA THR A 276 -21.31 -7.03 9.31
C THR A 276 -20.15 -8.01 9.15
N ILE A 277 -20.36 -9.30 9.44
CA ILE A 277 -19.32 -10.32 9.32
C ILE A 277 -19.01 -10.56 7.85
N LYS A 278 -20.04 -10.72 7.01
CA LYS A 278 -19.87 -10.89 5.56
C LYS A 278 -19.21 -9.68 4.92
N PHE A 279 -19.61 -8.47 5.33
CA PHE A 279 -19.03 -7.23 4.84
C PHE A 279 -17.55 -7.11 5.21
N ASN A 280 -17.19 -7.39 6.46
CA ASN A 280 -15.79 -7.40 6.89
C ASN A 280 -14.96 -8.47 6.15
N ASN A 281 -15.52 -9.66 5.92
CA ASN A 281 -14.86 -10.72 5.15
C ASN A 281 -14.58 -10.28 3.70
N GLN A 282 -15.51 -9.56 3.08
CA GLN A 282 -15.31 -9.01 1.72
C GLN A 282 -14.11 -8.06 1.64
N LEU A 283 -13.93 -7.19 2.65
CA LEU A 283 -12.76 -6.31 2.75
C LEU A 283 -11.48 -7.11 2.93
N ILE A 284 -11.49 -8.06 3.87
CA ILE A 284 -10.33 -8.92 4.18
C ILE A 284 -9.87 -9.70 2.95
N GLU A 285 -10.81 -10.26 2.18
CA GLU A 285 -10.50 -10.96 0.93
C GLU A 285 -9.84 -10.03 -0.09
N GLY A 286 -10.31 -8.78 -0.20
CA GLY A 286 -9.70 -7.75 -1.02
C GLY A 286 -8.25 -7.47 -0.62
N TRP A 287 -7.99 -7.28 0.68
CA TRP A 287 -6.62 -7.04 1.18
C TRP A 287 -5.71 -8.24 0.99
N ARG A 288 -6.20 -9.47 1.22
CA ARG A 288 -5.45 -10.70 0.95
C ARG A 288 -5.08 -10.84 -0.54
N ALA A 289 -6.01 -10.52 -1.43
CA ALA A 289 -5.75 -10.53 -2.87
C ALA A 289 -4.67 -9.50 -3.27
N ILE A 290 -4.71 -8.28 -2.70
CA ILE A 290 -3.69 -7.25 -2.88
C ILE A 290 -2.34 -7.73 -2.34
N ALA A 291 -2.29 -8.28 -1.12
CA ALA A 291 -1.07 -8.81 -0.52
C ALA A 291 -0.46 -9.96 -1.34
N LYS A 292 -1.29 -10.82 -1.92
CA LYS A 292 -0.85 -11.91 -2.80
C LYS A 292 -0.28 -11.40 -4.11
N LYS A 293 -0.89 -10.36 -4.70
CA LYS A 293 -0.52 -9.84 -6.02
C LYS A 293 0.71 -8.93 -5.97
N TYR A 294 0.83 -8.10 -4.94
CA TYR A 294 1.82 -7.03 -4.87
C TYR A 294 2.79 -7.14 -3.69
N GLY A 295 2.62 -8.15 -2.83
CA GLY A 295 3.41 -8.29 -1.62
C GLY A 295 4.80 -8.83 -1.88
N ASP A 296 5.80 -8.00 -1.63
CA ASP A 296 7.22 -8.35 -1.68
C ASP A 296 7.73 -8.92 -0.33
N PRO A 297 8.89 -9.61 -0.31
CA PRO A 297 9.59 -9.88 0.94
C PRO A 297 10.10 -8.57 1.56
N ARG A 298 10.25 -8.56 2.89
CA ARG A 298 10.84 -7.44 3.61
C ARG A 298 12.25 -7.13 3.11
N ARG A 299 12.55 -5.85 2.93
CA ARG A 299 13.84 -5.35 2.47
C ARG A 299 14.67 -4.75 3.59
N THR A 300 14.06 -3.91 4.44
CA THR A 300 14.77 -3.27 5.57
C THR A 300 15.06 -4.28 6.67
N GLN A 301 16.33 -4.41 7.03
CA GLN A 301 16.76 -5.19 8.18
C GLN A 301 16.46 -4.42 9.47
N ILE A 302 16.04 -5.15 10.51
CA ILE A 302 15.71 -4.54 11.80
C ILE A 302 16.72 -5.03 12.82
N LEU A 303 17.47 -4.10 13.37
CA LEU A 303 18.36 -4.33 14.50
C LEU A 303 17.99 -3.33 15.61
N ASP A 304 18.14 -3.75 16.84
CA ASP A 304 18.02 -2.86 17.99
C ASP A 304 19.41 -2.73 18.64
N ILE A 305 20.16 -1.75 18.16
CA ILE A 305 21.50 -1.43 18.68
C ILE A 305 21.41 -0.40 19.79
N SER A 306 20.20 0.03 20.19
CA SER A 306 19.97 1.04 21.20
C SER A 306 20.50 0.68 22.59
N LEU A 307 20.78 -0.60 22.83
CA LEU A 307 21.35 -1.10 24.08
C LEU A 307 22.88 -1.19 24.06
N GLU A 308 23.49 -1.07 22.89
CA GLU A 308 24.93 -0.95 22.82
C GLU A 308 25.31 0.53 22.87
N ASN A 309 25.63 1.01 24.04
CA ASN A 309 26.46 2.20 24.25
C ASN A 309 27.83 1.96 23.63
N THR A 310 27.83 1.83 22.31
CA THR A 310 29.06 1.84 21.50
C THR A 310 29.37 3.25 21.07
N ASP A 311 29.04 4.20 21.91
CA ASP A 311 29.62 5.51 21.82
C ASP A 311 31.10 5.38 22.20
N ASP A 312 31.94 5.50 21.20
CA ASP A 312 33.36 5.89 21.25
C ASP A 312 34.37 5.09 22.12
N GLU A 313 33.94 4.23 23.01
CA GLU A 313 34.83 3.21 23.57
C GLU A 313 35.02 2.08 22.55
N ALA A 314 35.32 2.53 21.35
CA ALA A 314 35.80 1.68 20.30
C ALA A 314 36.86 0.79 20.88
N ILE A 315 36.73 -0.47 20.63
CA ILE A 315 37.81 -1.42 20.66
C ILE A 315 39.05 -0.75 20.06
N THR A 316 39.77 -0.05 20.89
CA THR A 316 41.11 0.37 20.54
C THR A 316 41.98 -0.87 20.70
N PRO A 317 42.97 -1.05 19.86
CA PRO A 317 43.94 -2.16 20.06
C PRO A 317 44.50 -2.18 21.48
N GLU A 318 44.57 -1.01 22.12
CA GLU A 318 44.96 -0.88 23.52
C GLU A 318 43.98 -1.58 24.49
N ASN A 319 42.71 -1.65 24.17
CA ASN A 319 41.73 -2.36 24.98
C ASN A 319 41.84 -3.87 24.87
N CYS A 320 42.57 -4.37 23.88
CA CYS A 320 42.86 -5.77 23.68
C CYS A 320 44.20 -6.17 24.21
N MET A 321 45.01 -5.23 24.64
CA MET A 321 46.30 -5.54 25.29
C MET A 321 46.07 -5.82 26.76
N ILE A 322 45.80 -7.04 27.04
CA ILE A 322 46.05 -7.57 28.36
C ILE A 322 47.55 -7.74 28.45
N ILE A 323 48.20 -6.83 29.08
CA ILE A 323 49.55 -7.00 29.49
C ILE A 323 49.51 -8.02 30.61
N LEU A 324 49.85 -9.23 30.30
CA LEU A 324 50.19 -10.22 31.29
C LEU A 324 51.50 -9.78 31.89
N THR A 325 51.42 -8.96 32.88
CA THR A 325 52.53 -8.87 33.83
C THR A 325 52.63 -10.25 34.46
N HIS A 326 53.75 -10.88 34.29
CA HIS A 326 54.08 -11.96 35.17
C HIS A 326 53.91 -11.44 36.59
N GLY A 327 53.10 -12.14 37.35
CA GLY A 327 52.70 -11.76 38.70
C GLY A 327 53.82 -11.78 39.71
N ASN A 328 54.90 -11.33 39.34
CA ASN A 328 55.95 -11.00 40.23
C ASN A 328 55.97 -9.51 40.36
N THR A 329 55.23 -9.17 41.38
CA THR A 329 55.09 -7.92 42.11
C THR A 329 54.15 -6.97 41.54
#